data_6d0929b12c69a5dbce008c43344f891d
#
_entry.id   6d0929b12c69a5dbce008c43344f891d
#
_cell.length_a   1.000
_cell.length_b   1.000
_cell.length_c   1.000
_cell.angle_alpha   90.00
_cell.angle_beta   90.00
_cell.angle_gamma   90.00
#
_symmetry.space_group_name_H-M   'P 1'
#
loop_
_entity.id
_entity.type
_entity.pdbx_description
1 polymer ?
#
loop_
_entity_poly.entity_id
_entity_poly.type
_entity_poly.pdbx_seq_one_letter_code
_entity_poly.pdbx_strand_id
1 'polypeptide(L)'
;NNTLQDVMIRFERMRGRDVLWQPGTDHAGIATQMVVERQLAQEGNIGRRDMGREAFLERVWKWKGESGGTIINQLRRLGASCDWSRERFTMDEGLSAAVRKVFVQLHKEGLIYKDKRLVNWDPTLGTAISDLEVEPKEVQGSLWHFRYPLEDGVTFQFPVAHDEDGNPTEFETRDYIVVATTR
;
A
#
# COMPACT_ATOMS: atom_id res chain seq x y z
N ASN A 1 14.48 18.87 -8.77
CA ASN A 1 15.31 17.65 -8.62
C ASN A 1 16.10 17.39 -9.92
N ASN A 2 15.47 17.27 -11.09
CA ASN A 2 16.16 16.92 -12.35
C ASN A 2 17.25 17.90 -12.75
N THR A 3 17.08 19.20 -12.50
CA THR A 3 18.12 20.22 -12.78
C THR A 3 19.39 19.99 -11.99
N LEU A 4 19.29 19.61 -10.71
CA LEU A 4 20.46 19.31 -9.89
C LEU A 4 21.23 18.11 -10.44
N GLN A 5 20.53 17.06 -10.83
CA GLN A 5 21.12 15.87 -11.44
C GLN A 5 21.79 16.23 -12.78
N ASP A 6 21.12 17.01 -13.63
CA ASP A 6 21.63 17.41 -14.93
C ASP A 6 22.91 18.25 -14.83
N VAL A 7 22.96 19.19 -13.88
CA VAL A 7 24.17 19.99 -13.63
C VAL A 7 25.35 19.11 -13.25
N MET A 8 25.16 18.16 -12.35
CA MET A 8 26.22 17.24 -11.93
C MET A 8 26.70 16.35 -13.09
N ILE A 9 25.78 15.81 -13.88
CA ILE A 9 26.07 14.96 -15.04
C ILE A 9 26.88 15.75 -16.10
N ARG A 10 26.42 16.95 -16.43
CA ARG A 10 27.11 17.82 -17.41
C ARG A 10 28.49 18.23 -16.90
N PHE A 11 28.61 18.58 -15.62
CA PHE A 11 29.90 18.94 -15.01
C PHE A 11 30.90 17.80 -15.13
N GLU A 12 30.52 16.57 -14.80
CA GLU A 12 31.41 15.42 -14.87
C GLU A 12 31.78 15.05 -16.34
N ARG A 13 30.87 15.21 -17.28
CA ARG A 13 31.16 15.05 -18.72
C ARG A 13 32.17 16.10 -19.20
N MET A 14 32.03 17.35 -18.77
CA MET A 14 33.02 18.39 -19.08
C MET A 14 34.41 18.12 -18.50
N ARG A 15 34.50 17.34 -17.44
CA ARG A 15 35.75 16.85 -16.85
C ARG A 15 36.33 15.64 -17.59
N GLY A 16 35.73 15.22 -18.70
CA GLY A 16 36.15 14.10 -19.52
C GLY A 16 35.73 12.71 -19.00
N ARG A 17 34.77 12.67 -18.07
CA ARG A 17 34.22 11.39 -17.59
C ARG A 17 33.10 10.89 -18.48
N ASP A 18 33.05 9.58 -18.68
CA ASP A 18 31.90 8.91 -19.31
C ASP A 18 30.80 8.72 -18.27
N VAL A 19 29.72 9.48 -18.41
CA VAL A 19 28.61 9.51 -17.44
C VAL A 19 27.31 9.18 -18.11
N LEU A 20 26.71 8.06 -17.71
CA LEU A 20 25.38 7.66 -18.11
C LEU A 20 24.32 8.28 -17.18
N TRP A 21 23.34 8.95 -17.76
CA TRP A 21 22.11 9.29 -17.07
C TRP A 21 20.93 8.59 -17.74
N GLN A 22 20.57 7.44 -17.22
CA GLN A 22 19.48 6.63 -17.75
C GLN A 22 18.14 7.11 -17.20
N PRO A 23 17.17 7.50 -18.05
CA PRO A 23 15.83 7.87 -17.61
C PRO A 23 14.96 6.64 -17.41
N GLY A 24 13.98 6.78 -16.53
CA GLY A 24 12.95 5.79 -16.31
C GLY A 24 11.68 6.37 -15.73
N THR A 25 10.56 5.70 -15.94
CA THR A 25 9.26 6.08 -15.40
C THR A 25 8.71 4.96 -14.53
N ASP A 26 8.12 5.35 -13.40
CA ASP A 26 7.42 4.45 -12.50
C ASP A 26 5.98 4.22 -12.95
N HIS A 27 5.43 3.06 -12.67
CA HIS A 27 4.03 2.73 -12.97
C HIS A 27 3.01 3.37 -12.01
N ALA A 28 3.48 3.92 -10.88
CA ALA A 28 2.68 4.66 -9.90
C ALA A 28 1.36 3.98 -9.50
N GLY A 29 1.39 2.68 -9.28
CA GLY A 29 0.29 1.73 -9.03
C GLY A 29 -1.08 2.33 -8.66
N ILE A 30 -1.29 2.69 -7.38
CA ILE A 30 -2.57 3.19 -6.87
C ILE A 30 -2.98 4.50 -7.57
N ALA A 31 -2.05 5.45 -7.75
CA ALA A 31 -2.36 6.74 -8.37
C ALA A 31 -2.83 6.59 -9.81
N THR A 32 -2.20 5.72 -10.59
CA THR A 32 -2.61 5.41 -11.97
C THR A 32 -4.02 4.81 -12.01
N GLN A 33 -4.31 3.85 -11.12
CA GLN A 33 -5.65 3.26 -11.02
C GLN A 33 -6.71 4.30 -10.66
N MET A 34 -6.44 5.18 -9.68
CA MET A 34 -7.36 6.25 -9.30
C MET A 34 -7.67 7.23 -10.44
N VAL A 35 -6.69 7.57 -11.28
CA VAL A 35 -6.91 8.44 -12.45
C VAL A 35 -7.83 7.74 -13.45
N VAL A 36 -7.57 6.47 -13.76
CA VAL A 36 -8.40 5.69 -14.68
C VAL A 36 -9.82 5.49 -14.14
N GLU A 37 -9.98 5.21 -12.84
CA GLU A 37 -11.29 5.10 -12.20
C GLU A 37 -12.10 6.41 -12.29
N ARG A 38 -11.45 7.57 -12.11
CA ARG A 38 -12.12 8.88 -12.29
C ARG A 38 -12.61 9.07 -13.72
N GLN A 39 -11.82 8.67 -14.72
CA GLN A 39 -12.24 8.75 -16.12
C GLN A 39 -13.45 7.83 -16.38
N LEU A 40 -13.41 6.59 -15.89
CA LEU A 40 -14.53 5.65 -16.03
C LEU A 40 -15.80 6.14 -15.34
N ALA A 41 -15.67 6.76 -14.17
CA ALA A 41 -16.80 7.38 -13.47
C ALA A 41 -17.45 8.52 -14.29
N GLN A 42 -16.63 9.31 -14.99
CA GLN A 42 -17.13 10.38 -15.88
C GLN A 42 -17.77 9.84 -17.14
N GLU A 43 -17.28 8.73 -17.69
CA GLU A 43 -17.77 8.10 -18.92
C GLU A 43 -19.07 7.30 -18.71
N GLY A 44 -19.33 6.74 -17.56
CA GLY A 44 -20.51 5.92 -17.34
C GLY A 44 -20.71 5.40 -15.92
N ASN A 45 -19.98 5.95 -14.95
CA ASN A 45 -20.03 5.54 -13.54
C ASN A 45 -19.75 4.04 -13.30
N ILE A 46 -18.89 3.45 -14.13
CA ILE A 46 -18.51 2.04 -14.04
C ILE A 46 -17.30 1.91 -13.10
N GLY A 47 -17.43 1.11 -12.04
CA GLY A 47 -16.34 0.81 -11.13
C GLY A 47 -15.38 -0.25 -11.69
N ARG A 48 -14.14 -0.25 -11.23
CA ARG A 48 -13.14 -1.27 -11.64
C ARG A 48 -13.57 -2.70 -11.34
N ARG A 49 -14.37 -2.90 -10.27
CA ARG A 49 -14.90 -4.23 -9.89
C ARG A 49 -15.98 -4.71 -10.85
N ASP A 50 -16.82 -3.78 -11.31
CA ASP A 50 -17.92 -4.08 -12.25
C ASP A 50 -17.37 -4.38 -13.65
N MET A 51 -16.30 -3.69 -14.05
CA MET A 51 -15.61 -3.91 -15.32
C MET A 51 -14.85 -5.25 -15.36
N GLY A 52 -14.36 -5.71 -14.22
CA GLY A 52 -13.47 -6.87 -14.11
C GLY A 52 -12.00 -6.55 -14.40
N ARG A 53 -11.12 -7.45 -13.95
CA ARG A 53 -9.68 -7.21 -13.95
C ARG A 53 -9.07 -6.99 -15.34
N GLU A 54 -9.44 -7.84 -16.29
CA GLU A 54 -8.81 -7.84 -17.63
C GLU A 54 -9.16 -6.56 -18.39
N ALA A 55 -10.43 -6.21 -18.47
CA ALA A 55 -10.88 -5.00 -19.13
C ALA A 55 -10.34 -3.72 -18.45
N PHE A 56 -10.26 -3.74 -17.11
CA PHE A 56 -9.67 -2.62 -16.39
C PHE A 56 -8.18 -2.46 -16.69
N LEU A 57 -7.41 -3.55 -16.77
CA LEU A 57 -5.99 -3.51 -17.16
C LEU A 57 -5.80 -3.00 -18.59
N GLU A 58 -6.62 -3.41 -19.54
CA GLU A 58 -6.58 -2.88 -20.90
C GLU A 58 -6.78 -1.36 -20.91
N ARG A 59 -7.74 -0.87 -20.14
CA ARG A 59 -8.01 0.57 -19.99
C ARG A 59 -6.80 1.31 -19.36
N VAL A 60 -6.16 0.72 -18.35
CA VAL A 60 -4.94 1.28 -17.72
C VAL A 60 -3.79 1.35 -18.72
N TRP A 61 -3.56 0.29 -19.49
CA TRP A 61 -2.52 0.29 -20.51
C TRP A 61 -2.78 1.30 -21.64
N LYS A 62 -4.05 1.46 -22.05
CA LYS A 62 -4.43 2.50 -23.00
C LYS A 62 -4.08 3.89 -22.47
N TRP A 63 -4.50 4.19 -21.25
CA TRP A 63 -4.17 5.46 -20.58
C TRP A 63 -2.66 5.68 -20.49
N LYS A 64 -1.90 4.64 -20.13
CA LYS A 64 -0.42 4.70 -20.09
C LYS A 64 0.16 5.04 -21.46
N GLY A 65 -0.38 4.49 -22.54
CA GLY A 65 0.05 4.81 -23.91
C GLY A 65 -0.19 6.27 -24.27
N GLU A 66 -1.31 6.82 -23.86
CA GLU A 66 -1.71 8.22 -24.13
C GLU A 66 -0.94 9.24 -23.28
N SER A 67 -0.77 8.96 -21.98
CA SER A 67 -0.27 9.91 -20.98
C SER A 67 1.19 9.67 -20.57
N GLY A 68 1.69 8.43 -20.68
CA GLY A 68 3.00 8.03 -20.16
C GLY A 68 4.20 8.72 -20.80
N GLY A 69 4.08 9.20 -22.03
CA GLY A 69 5.12 9.95 -22.72
C GLY A 69 5.22 11.43 -22.33
N THR A 70 4.24 11.96 -21.61
CA THR A 70 4.17 13.42 -21.34
C THR A 70 5.33 13.89 -20.51
N ILE A 71 5.66 13.24 -19.41
CA ILE A 71 6.77 13.63 -18.54
C ILE A 71 8.13 13.54 -19.24
N ILE A 72 8.33 12.53 -20.07
CA ILE A 72 9.55 12.35 -20.86
C ILE A 72 9.69 13.48 -21.88
N ASN A 73 8.62 13.84 -22.57
CA ASN A 73 8.62 14.94 -23.52
C ASN A 73 8.86 16.30 -22.84
N GLN A 74 8.32 16.51 -21.65
CA GLN A 74 8.57 17.71 -20.85
C GLN A 74 10.05 17.81 -20.46
N LEU A 75 10.67 16.71 -19.99
CA LEU A 75 12.09 16.69 -19.64
C LEU A 75 13.00 16.91 -20.85
N ARG A 76 12.66 16.36 -22.01
CA ARG A 76 13.36 16.66 -23.29
C ARG A 76 13.28 18.14 -23.64
N ARG A 77 12.11 18.76 -23.50
CA ARG A 77 11.92 20.19 -23.75
C ARG A 77 12.67 21.08 -22.75
N LEU A 78 12.83 20.63 -21.50
CA LEU A 78 13.67 21.29 -20.50
C LEU A 78 15.17 21.14 -20.79
N GLY A 79 15.56 20.32 -21.76
CA GLY A 79 16.94 20.09 -22.14
C GLY A 79 17.71 19.14 -21.23
N ALA A 80 17.03 18.27 -20.48
CA ALA A 80 17.70 17.24 -19.66
C ALA A 80 18.57 16.32 -20.52
N SER A 81 19.83 16.11 -20.10
CA SER A 81 20.85 15.39 -20.86
C SER A 81 20.86 13.89 -20.63
N CYS A 82 19.67 13.29 -20.47
CA CYS A 82 19.50 11.85 -20.34
C CYS A 82 19.87 11.10 -21.63
N ASP A 83 20.28 9.84 -21.49
CA ASP A 83 20.32 8.90 -22.59
C ASP A 83 18.92 8.35 -22.87
N TRP A 84 18.19 9.03 -23.73
CA TRP A 84 16.81 8.72 -24.09
C TRP A 84 16.66 7.39 -24.85
N SER A 85 17.74 6.87 -25.41
CA SER A 85 17.74 5.56 -26.10
C SER A 85 17.61 4.41 -25.10
N ARG A 86 17.94 4.65 -23.85
CA ARG A 86 17.89 3.69 -22.74
C ARG A 86 16.72 3.93 -21.78
N GLU A 87 15.69 4.62 -22.23
CA GLU A 87 14.48 4.81 -21.43
C GLU A 87 13.89 3.49 -20.98
N ARG A 88 13.52 3.41 -19.69
CA ARG A 88 12.93 2.22 -19.08
C ARG A 88 11.59 2.56 -18.43
N PHE A 89 10.74 1.55 -18.34
CA PHE A 89 9.50 1.61 -17.57
C PHE A 89 9.47 0.45 -16.57
N THR A 90 9.07 0.72 -15.32
CA THR A 90 9.16 -0.27 -14.22
C THR A 90 8.41 -1.58 -14.48
N MET A 91 7.42 -1.59 -15.39
CA MET A 91 6.68 -2.79 -15.80
C MET A 91 7.01 -3.23 -17.23
N ASP A 92 8.12 -2.77 -17.83
CA ASP A 92 8.54 -3.28 -19.13
C ASP A 92 8.91 -4.78 -19.05
N GLU A 93 8.98 -5.44 -20.20
CA GLU A 93 9.21 -6.88 -20.28
C GLU A 93 10.52 -7.30 -19.61
N GLY A 94 11.60 -6.54 -19.82
CA GLY A 94 12.92 -6.84 -19.25
C GLY A 94 12.95 -6.70 -17.74
N LEU A 95 12.40 -5.61 -17.19
CA LEU A 95 12.29 -5.40 -15.74
C LEU A 95 11.32 -6.40 -15.10
N SER A 96 10.21 -6.73 -15.75
CA SER A 96 9.29 -7.76 -15.28
C SER A 96 9.94 -9.14 -15.21
N ALA A 97 10.78 -9.48 -16.17
CA ALA A 97 11.56 -10.72 -16.15
C ALA A 97 12.60 -10.71 -15.03
N ALA A 98 13.30 -9.59 -14.83
CA ALA A 98 14.29 -9.43 -13.76
C ALA A 98 13.63 -9.56 -12.36
N VAL A 99 12.51 -8.90 -12.14
CA VAL A 99 11.75 -8.99 -10.88
C VAL A 99 11.35 -10.42 -10.57
N ARG A 100 10.80 -11.13 -11.56
CA ARG A 100 10.43 -12.55 -11.37
C ARG A 100 11.64 -13.42 -11.05
N LYS A 101 12.76 -13.20 -11.73
CA LYS A 101 14.01 -13.97 -11.48
C LYS A 101 14.50 -13.76 -10.05
N VAL A 102 14.58 -12.51 -9.59
CA VAL A 102 15.05 -12.17 -8.25
C VAL A 102 14.07 -12.72 -7.20
N PHE A 103 12.76 -12.55 -7.38
CA PHE A 103 11.75 -13.07 -6.47
C PHE A 103 11.87 -14.60 -6.27
N VAL A 104 12.00 -15.34 -7.37
CA VAL A 104 12.17 -16.80 -7.32
C VAL A 104 13.48 -17.19 -6.64
N GLN A 105 14.55 -16.44 -6.88
CA GLN A 105 15.84 -16.70 -6.25
C GLN A 105 15.76 -16.49 -4.74
N LEU A 106 15.22 -15.35 -4.27
CA LEU A 106 15.07 -15.06 -2.85
C LEU A 106 14.19 -16.09 -2.11
N HIS A 107 13.15 -16.58 -2.78
CA HIS A 107 12.32 -17.66 -2.25
C HIS A 107 13.11 -18.97 -2.12
N LYS A 108 13.92 -19.35 -3.11
CA LYS A 108 14.77 -20.55 -3.06
C LYS A 108 15.83 -20.47 -1.97
N GLU A 109 16.34 -19.28 -1.70
CA GLU A 109 17.31 -19.01 -0.64
C GLU A 109 16.68 -18.91 0.76
N GLY A 110 15.34 -19.01 0.85
CA GLY A 110 14.59 -18.93 2.13
C GLY A 110 14.53 -17.52 2.74
N LEU A 111 14.90 -16.48 1.97
CA LEU A 111 14.91 -15.09 2.43
C LEU A 111 13.53 -14.45 2.41
N ILE A 112 12.62 -14.98 1.61
CA ILE A 112 11.21 -14.59 1.57
C ILE A 112 10.32 -15.83 1.72
N TYR A 113 9.19 -15.63 2.38
CA TYR A 113 8.19 -16.68 2.63
C TYR A 113 6.78 -16.07 2.62
N LYS A 114 5.75 -16.91 2.50
CA LYS A 114 4.35 -16.50 2.55
C LYS A 114 3.81 -16.69 3.96
N ASP A 115 3.33 -15.60 4.56
CA ASP A 115 2.69 -15.63 5.88
C ASP A 115 1.60 -14.57 5.98
N LYS A 116 0.84 -14.59 7.09
CA LYS A 116 -0.14 -13.56 7.44
C LYS A 116 0.52 -12.48 8.27
N ARG A 117 0.29 -11.22 7.91
CA ARG A 117 0.78 -10.05 8.63
C ARG A 117 -0.33 -9.03 8.80
N LEU A 118 -0.35 -8.32 9.93
CA LEU A 118 -1.18 -7.14 10.09
C LEU A 118 -0.69 -6.05 9.12
N VAL A 119 -1.64 -5.45 8.42
CA VAL A 119 -1.38 -4.36 7.47
C VAL A 119 -2.36 -3.23 7.71
N ASN A 120 -1.95 -2.00 7.41
CA ASN A 120 -2.88 -0.88 7.32
C ASN A 120 -3.75 -1.06 6.09
N TRP A 121 -5.05 -0.90 6.24
CA TRP A 121 -6.03 -1.14 5.19
C TRP A 121 -6.92 0.07 4.99
N ASP A 122 -7.01 0.56 3.76
CA ASP A 122 -7.98 1.58 3.36
C ASP A 122 -9.26 0.92 2.83
N PRO A 123 -10.39 1.03 3.55
CA PRO A 123 -11.64 0.41 3.13
C PRO A 123 -12.28 1.07 1.91
N THR A 124 -11.96 2.34 1.62
CA THR A 124 -12.47 3.07 0.46
C THR A 124 -11.76 2.63 -0.81
N LEU A 125 -10.45 2.58 -0.78
CA LEU A 125 -9.63 2.08 -1.90
C LEU A 125 -9.67 0.56 -1.99
N GLY A 126 -9.99 -0.15 -0.89
CA GLY A 126 -10.01 -1.61 -0.83
C GLY A 126 -8.62 -2.22 -1.02
N THR A 127 -7.59 -1.60 -0.44
CA THR A 127 -6.19 -2.02 -0.56
C THR A 127 -5.41 -1.80 0.74
N ALA A 128 -4.32 -2.54 0.89
CA ALA A 128 -3.31 -2.22 1.90
C ALA A 128 -2.58 -0.93 1.50
N ILE A 129 -2.21 -0.14 2.49
CA ILE A 129 -1.45 1.10 2.34
C ILE A 129 -0.15 1.04 3.15
N SER A 130 0.82 1.87 2.78
CA SER A 130 2.09 2.01 3.47
C SER A 130 1.90 2.65 4.84
N ASP A 131 2.73 2.27 5.81
CA ASP A 131 2.75 2.88 7.14
C ASP A 131 3.03 4.40 7.07
N LEU A 132 3.75 4.87 6.05
CA LEU A 132 4.03 6.28 5.82
C LEU A 132 2.80 7.10 5.36
N GLU A 133 1.76 6.42 4.89
CA GLU A 133 0.51 7.04 4.42
C GLU A 133 -0.55 7.11 5.54
N VAL A 134 -0.25 6.56 6.72
CA VAL A 134 -1.15 6.52 7.87
C VAL A 134 -0.85 7.68 8.82
N GLU A 135 -1.83 8.52 9.03
CA GLU A 135 -1.77 9.60 10.01
C GLU A 135 -2.49 9.18 11.29
N PRO A 136 -1.76 8.87 12.39
CA PRO A 136 -2.39 8.60 13.69
C PRO A 136 -3.14 9.83 14.20
N LYS A 137 -4.39 9.65 14.58
CA LYS A 137 -5.21 10.68 15.22
C LYS A 137 -5.69 10.20 16.57
N GLU A 138 -5.49 11.01 17.60
CA GLU A 138 -6.14 10.80 18.88
C GLU A 138 -7.63 11.14 18.77
N VAL A 139 -8.47 10.20 19.18
CA VAL A 139 -9.92 10.37 19.21
C VAL A 139 -10.46 9.99 20.58
N GLN A 140 -11.50 10.69 21.02
CA GLN A 140 -12.24 10.31 22.21
C GLN A 140 -13.03 9.04 21.92
N GLY A 141 -12.54 7.91 22.44
CA GLY A 141 -13.17 6.62 22.32
C GLY A 141 -13.93 6.21 23.58
N SER A 142 -14.72 5.16 23.49
CA SER A 142 -15.44 4.57 24.63
C SER A 142 -15.27 3.07 24.61
N LEU A 143 -15.19 2.47 25.78
CA LEU A 143 -15.26 1.03 25.95
C LEU A 143 -16.65 0.70 26.46
N TRP A 144 -17.45 0.03 25.62
CA TRP A 144 -18.82 -0.33 25.89
C TRP A 144 -18.86 -1.70 26.56
N HIS A 145 -19.52 -1.79 27.73
CA HIS A 145 -19.68 -3.02 28.49
C HIS A 145 -21.12 -3.48 28.39
N PHE A 146 -21.31 -4.70 27.87
CA PHE A 146 -22.62 -5.35 27.76
C PHE A 146 -22.70 -6.51 28.73
N ARG A 147 -23.79 -6.57 29.50
CA ARG A 147 -24.09 -7.70 30.36
C ARG A 147 -25.00 -8.68 29.61
N TYR A 148 -24.53 -9.89 29.46
CA TYR A 148 -25.32 -10.99 28.91
C TYR A 148 -25.78 -11.89 30.04
N PRO A 149 -27.08 -11.94 30.37
CA PRO A 149 -27.61 -12.83 31.39
C PRO A 149 -27.35 -14.29 30.98
N LEU A 150 -27.04 -15.10 31.97
CA LEU A 150 -26.98 -16.56 31.80
C LEU A 150 -28.41 -17.15 31.81
N GLU A 151 -28.51 -18.42 31.38
CA GLU A 151 -29.76 -19.16 31.46
C GLU A 151 -30.25 -19.23 32.89
N ASP A 152 -31.57 -19.26 33.10
CA ASP A 152 -32.19 -19.20 34.40
C ASP A 152 -31.61 -20.22 35.41
N GLY A 153 -31.13 -19.68 36.52
CA GLY A 153 -30.56 -20.48 37.61
C GLY A 153 -29.06 -20.81 37.44
N VAL A 154 -28.42 -20.45 36.33
CA VAL A 154 -26.97 -20.63 36.15
C VAL A 154 -26.24 -19.48 36.79
N THR A 155 -25.29 -19.76 37.68
CA THR A 155 -24.42 -18.77 38.30
C THR A 155 -22.99 -19.27 38.33
N PHE A 156 -22.03 -18.36 38.46
CA PHE A 156 -20.62 -18.70 38.65
C PHE A 156 -19.93 -17.71 39.60
N GLN A 157 -18.80 -18.16 40.15
CA GLN A 157 -17.97 -17.31 41.02
C GLN A 157 -16.99 -16.51 40.18
N PHE A 158 -17.10 -15.20 40.22
CA PHE A 158 -16.21 -14.27 39.51
C PHE A 158 -15.23 -13.62 40.50
N PRO A 159 -13.91 -13.71 40.29
CA PRO A 159 -12.93 -13.07 41.15
C PRO A 159 -13.00 -11.56 41.00
N VAL A 160 -13.15 -10.86 42.12
CA VAL A 160 -13.25 -9.39 42.16
C VAL A 160 -12.05 -8.72 42.82
N ALA A 161 -11.24 -9.48 43.57
CA ALA A 161 -9.97 -8.99 44.11
C ALA A 161 -8.88 -10.05 43.97
N HIS A 162 -7.64 -9.59 43.88
CA HIS A 162 -6.45 -10.44 43.75
C HIS A 162 -5.38 -9.98 44.73
N ASP A 163 -4.52 -10.87 45.19
CA ASP A 163 -3.32 -10.56 45.97
C ASP A 163 -2.18 -10.04 45.07
N GLU A 164 -1.03 -9.73 45.69
CA GLU A 164 0.18 -9.27 44.98
C GLU A 164 0.74 -10.31 44.00
N ASP A 165 0.45 -11.60 44.21
CA ASP A 165 0.88 -12.71 43.35
C ASP A 165 -0.14 -13.01 42.22
N GLY A 166 -1.27 -12.30 42.17
CA GLY A 166 -2.33 -12.46 41.17
C GLY A 166 -3.34 -13.58 41.49
N ASN A 167 -3.32 -14.16 42.70
CA ASN A 167 -4.31 -15.15 43.09
C ASN A 167 -5.61 -14.47 43.55
N PRO A 168 -6.78 -15.02 43.19
CA PRO A 168 -8.07 -14.43 43.60
C PRO A 168 -8.29 -14.54 45.10
N THR A 169 -8.64 -13.41 45.74
CA THR A 169 -8.87 -13.33 47.18
C THR A 169 -10.35 -13.13 47.54
N GLU A 170 -11.12 -12.53 46.64
CA GLU A 170 -12.56 -12.30 46.83
C GLU A 170 -13.35 -12.72 45.59
N PHE A 171 -14.55 -13.25 45.80
CA PHE A 171 -15.42 -13.72 44.72
C PHE A 171 -16.82 -13.12 44.86
N GLU A 172 -17.44 -12.82 43.71
CA GLU A 172 -18.83 -12.40 43.58
C GLU A 172 -19.58 -13.49 42.78
N THR A 173 -20.77 -13.87 43.25
CA THR A 173 -21.66 -14.74 42.48
C THR A 173 -22.35 -13.93 41.40
N ARG A 174 -22.18 -14.31 40.13
CA ARG A 174 -22.79 -13.65 38.99
C ARG A 174 -23.66 -14.60 38.19
N ASP A 175 -24.77 -14.04 37.69
CA ASP A 175 -25.70 -14.67 36.75
C ASP A 175 -25.59 -14.10 35.35
N TYR A 176 -24.50 -13.35 35.07
CA TYR A 176 -24.24 -12.69 33.81
C TYR A 176 -22.74 -12.68 33.45
N ILE A 177 -22.44 -12.61 32.16
CA ILE A 177 -21.11 -12.36 31.64
C ILE A 177 -21.03 -10.93 31.10
N VAL A 178 -19.92 -10.24 31.33
CA VAL A 178 -19.66 -8.90 30.77
C VAL A 178 -18.73 -9.03 29.58
N VAL A 179 -19.16 -8.52 28.45
CA VAL A 179 -18.34 -8.39 27.23
C VAL A 179 -18.08 -6.94 26.97
N ALA A 180 -16.84 -6.58 26.68
CA ALA A 180 -16.46 -5.21 26.37
C ALA A 180 -16.03 -5.08 24.89
N THR A 181 -16.39 -3.97 24.27
CA THR A 181 -16.00 -3.63 22.89
C THR A 181 -15.80 -2.14 22.74
N THR A 182 -14.91 -1.77 21.81
CA THR A 182 -14.66 -0.39 21.38
C THR A 182 -15.49 0.00 20.16
N ARG A 183 -16.28 -0.93 19.61
CA ARG A 183 -17.07 -0.73 18.40
C ARG A 183 -18.53 -1.09 18.61
#